data_3c69020af96e1f369bdebd8001d152d6
#
_entry.id   3c69020af96e1f369bdebd8001d152d6
#
_cell.length_a   1.000
_cell.length_b   1.000
_cell.length_c   1.000
_cell.angle_alpha   90.00
_cell.angle_beta   90.00
_cell.angle_gamma   90.00
#
_symmetry.space_group_name_H-M   'P 1'
#
loop_
_entity.id
_entity.type
_entity.pdbx_description
1 polymer ?
#
loop_
_entity_poly.entity_id
_entity_poly.type
_entity_poly.pdbx_seq_one_letter_code
_entity_poly.pdbx_strand_id
1 'polypeptide(L)'
;MNTSELETLIRTILSEQLTTPAQTPAQPQGKGIFQSVSEAIDAAHQAFLRYQQCPLKTRSAIISAMRQELTPLLATLAEESANETEMGNKEDKFLKNKAALDNTPGVEDLTTTALTGDGGMVLFEYSPFGVIGSVAPSTNPTETIINNSISMLAAGNSIYFSPHPGAKKVSLKLISLIEEIAFRCCGIRNLVVTVAEPTFEATQQMMAHPRIAVLAITGGPGIVAMGMKSGKKVIGAGAGNPPCIVDETADLVKAAEDIINGASFDYNLPCIAEKSLIVVESVAERLVQQMQTFGALLLSPADTDKLRAVCLPEGQANKKLVGKSPSAMLEAAGIAVPAKAPRLLIALVNADDPWVTSEQLMPMLPVVKVSDFDSALALALKVEEGLHHTAIMHSQNVSRLNLAARTLQTSIFVKNGPSYAGIGVGGEGFTTFTIATPTGEGTTSARTFARSRRCVLTNGFSIR
;
A
#
# COMPACT_ATOMS: atom_id res chain seq x y z
N MET A 1 -47.71 20.03 -9.93
CA MET A 1 -47.52 20.23 -8.50
C MET A 1 -47.47 21.75 -8.27
N ASN A 2 -48.36 22.29 -7.48
CA ASN A 2 -48.33 23.74 -7.17
C ASN A 2 -47.38 24.00 -5.99
N THR A 3 -47.03 25.28 -5.77
CA THR A 3 -46.07 25.72 -4.76
C THR A 3 -46.46 25.26 -3.34
N SER A 4 -47.75 25.19 -3.03
CA SER A 4 -48.29 24.75 -1.75
C SER A 4 -48.14 23.23 -1.52
N GLU A 5 -48.24 22.43 -2.57
CA GLU A 5 -48.00 20.96 -2.52
C GLU A 5 -46.51 20.67 -2.30
N LEU A 6 -45.63 21.46 -2.91
CA LEU A 6 -44.18 21.34 -2.74
C LEU A 6 -43.76 21.73 -1.30
N GLU A 7 -44.30 22.84 -0.74
CA GLU A 7 -44.05 23.25 0.65
C GLU A 7 -44.52 22.17 1.64
N THR A 8 -45.70 21.62 1.42
CA THR A 8 -46.24 20.56 2.28
C THR A 8 -45.38 19.29 2.23
N LEU A 9 -44.93 18.89 1.03
CA LEU A 9 -44.00 17.76 0.87
C LEU A 9 -42.65 17.99 1.56
N ILE A 10 -42.08 19.19 1.43
CA ILE A 10 -40.82 19.55 2.10
C ILE A 10 -41.00 19.54 3.62
N ARG A 11 -42.10 20.07 4.15
CA ARG A 11 -42.37 20.04 5.60
C ARG A 11 -42.57 18.63 6.12
N THR A 12 -43.24 17.75 5.36
CA THR A 12 -43.42 16.36 5.73
C THR A 12 -42.09 15.62 5.75
N ILE A 13 -41.25 15.77 4.73
CA ILE A 13 -39.92 15.16 4.68
C ILE A 13 -39.01 15.67 5.82
N LEU A 14 -39.05 16.96 6.12
CA LEU A 14 -38.30 17.57 7.23
C LEU A 14 -38.80 17.07 8.60
N SER A 15 -40.13 16.92 8.79
CA SER A 15 -40.68 16.41 10.04
C SER A 15 -40.38 14.91 10.23
N GLU A 16 -40.41 14.11 9.18
CA GLU A 16 -40.02 12.69 9.23
C GLU A 16 -38.53 12.50 9.55
N GLN A 17 -37.66 13.38 9.04
CA GLN A 17 -36.24 13.34 9.37
C GLN A 17 -35.93 13.84 10.80
N LEU A 18 -36.76 14.71 11.37
CA LEU A 18 -36.59 15.27 12.72
C LEU A 18 -37.24 14.40 13.81
N THR A 19 -38.19 13.52 13.48
CA THR A 19 -38.92 12.69 14.45
C THR A 19 -38.39 11.25 14.60
N THR A 20 -37.38 10.85 13.84
CA THR A 20 -36.70 9.59 14.14
C THR A 20 -35.89 9.79 15.41
N PRO A 21 -36.25 9.15 16.56
CA PRO A 21 -35.39 9.23 17.74
C PRO A 21 -34.01 8.71 17.34
N ALA A 22 -33.00 9.54 17.51
CA ALA A 22 -31.62 9.07 17.40
C ALA A 22 -31.47 7.92 18.41
N GLN A 23 -31.50 6.68 17.94
CA GLN A 23 -31.05 5.57 18.77
C GLN A 23 -29.61 5.91 19.16
N THR A 24 -29.42 6.13 20.46
CA THR A 24 -28.09 6.34 21.01
C THR A 24 -27.28 5.12 20.59
N PRO A 25 -26.20 5.27 19.77
CA PRO A 25 -25.43 4.11 19.35
C PRO A 25 -24.93 3.37 20.58
N ALA A 26 -25.09 2.04 20.59
CA ALA A 26 -24.51 1.22 21.65
C ALA A 26 -23.04 1.64 21.83
N GLN A 27 -22.63 1.92 23.06
CA GLN A 27 -21.24 2.34 23.32
C GLN A 27 -20.31 1.21 22.89
N PRO A 28 -19.29 1.47 22.08
CA PRO A 28 -18.40 0.44 21.56
C PRO A 28 -17.70 -0.27 22.71
N GLN A 29 -17.66 -1.59 22.67
CA GLN A 29 -16.79 -2.39 23.54
C GLN A 29 -15.34 -2.19 23.06
N GLY A 30 -14.63 -1.20 23.62
CA GLY A 30 -13.24 -0.86 23.30
C GLY A 30 -13.10 0.05 22.07
N LYS A 31 -12.69 1.22 22.29
CA LYS A 31 -12.10 2.26 21.46
C LYS A 31 -12.11 1.98 19.91
N GLY A 32 -13.27 2.13 19.26
CA GLY A 32 -13.43 1.93 17.82
C GLY A 32 -13.68 0.49 17.35
N ILE A 33 -13.81 -0.50 18.27
CA ILE A 33 -14.08 -1.90 17.93
C ILE A 33 -15.55 -2.23 18.21
N PHE A 34 -16.25 -2.70 17.18
CA PHE A 34 -17.68 -3.02 17.21
C PHE A 34 -17.95 -4.51 16.99
N GLN A 35 -19.16 -4.95 17.30
CA GLN A 35 -19.59 -6.32 17.00
C GLN A 35 -20.25 -6.42 15.61
N SER A 36 -20.84 -5.33 15.13
CA SER A 36 -21.55 -5.25 13.86
C SER A 36 -20.89 -4.28 12.88
N VAL A 37 -20.77 -4.69 11.62
CA VAL A 37 -20.28 -3.86 10.51
C VAL A 37 -21.11 -2.58 10.35
N SER A 38 -22.46 -2.74 10.38
CA SER A 38 -23.37 -1.59 10.19
C SER A 38 -23.25 -0.60 11.34
N GLU A 39 -23.22 -1.06 12.60
CA GLU A 39 -23.05 -0.18 13.77
C GLU A 39 -21.72 0.58 13.71
N ALA A 40 -20.63 -0.09 13.32
CA ALA A 40 -19.32 0.54 13.17
C ALA A 40 -19.34 1.65 12.11
N ILE A 41 -19.90 1.35 10.93
CA ILE A 41 -19.97 2.31 9.83
C ILE A 41 -20.92 3.46 10.15
N ASP A 42 -22.03 3.21 10.83
CA ASP A 42 -22.97 4.24 11.27
C ASP A 42 -22.35 5.17 12.29
N ALA A 43 -21.59 4.63 13.25
CA ALA A 43 -20.84 5.41 14.24
C ALA A 43 -19.74 6.25 13.56
N ALA A 44 -19.00 5.68 12.59
CA ALA A 44 -18.00 6.39 11.80
C ALA A 44 -18.63 7.50 10.96
N HIS A 45 -19.84 7.29 10.43
CA HIS A 45 -20.55 8.32 9.69
C HIS A 45 -20.95 9.50 10.59
N GLN A 46 -21.46 9.24 11.80
CA GLN A 46 -21.77 10.31 12.75
C GLN A 46 -20.51 11.06 13.18
N ALA A 47 -19.39 10.37 13.35
CA ALA A 47 -18.09 10.97 13.61
C ALA A 47 -17.64 11.87 12.45
N PHE A 48 -17.78 11.39 11.20
CA PHE A 48 -17.47 12.14 10.01
C PHE A 48 -18.24 13.46 9.91
N LEU A 49 -19.56 13.45 10.16
CA LEU A 49 -20.40 14.66 10.10
C LEU A 49 -19.91 15.77 11.04
N ARG A 50 -19.29 15.41 12.16
CA ARG A 50 -18.65 16.33 13.10
C ARG A 50 -17.24 16.71 12.66
N TYR A 51 -16.44 15.71 12.22
CA TYR A 51 -15.04 15.89 11.88
C TYR A 51 -14.83 16.77 10.64
N GLN A 52 -15.69 16.69 9.64
CA GLN A 52 -15.63 17.54 8.46
C GLN A 52 -15.72 19.05 8.77
N GLN A 53 -16.26 19.42 9.95
CA GLN A 53 -16.33 20.81 10.42
C GLN A 53 -15.05 21.24 11.14
N CYS A 54 -14.14 20.32 11.44
CA CYS A 54 -12.89 20.64 12.13
C CYS A 54 -11.91 21.36 11.20
N PRO A 55 -11.21 22.39 11.70
CA PRO A 55 -10.18 23.08 10.93
C PRO A 55 -8.98 22.18 10.66
N LEU A 56 -8.19 22.50 9.64
CA LEU A 56 -6.96 21.76 9.29
C LEU A 56 -6.00 21.64 10.48
N LYS A 57 -5.95 22.64 11.37
CA LYS A 57 -5.13 22.59 12.60
C LYS A 57 -5.47 21.38 13.48
N THR A 58 -6.75 21.03 13.60
CA THR A 58 -7.17 19.83 14.36
C THR A 58 -6.69 18.55 13.70
N ARG A 59 -6.79 18.48 12.36
CA ARG A 59 -6.30 17.32 11.60
C ARG A 59 -4.78 17.17 11.73
N SER A 60 -4.04 18.29 11.62
CA SER A 60 -2.60 18.35 11.86
C SER A 60 -2.22 17.87 13.27
N ALA A 61 -2.98 18.28 14.29
CA ALA A 61 -2.74 17.86 15.67
C ALA A 61 -2.89 16.34 15.85
N ILE A 62 -3.89 15.73 15.23
CA ILE A 62 -4.08 14.27 15.26
C ILE A 62 -2.86 13.57 14.66
N ILE A 63 -2.40 13.99 13.47
CA ILE A 63 -1.25 13.37 12.78
C ILE A 63 0.03 13.54 13.60
N SER A 64 0.25 14.73 14.16
CA SER A 64 1.42 14.99 15.02
C SER A 64 1.40 14.11 16.27
N ALA A 65 0.24 13.93 16.90
CA ALA A 65 0.07 13.06 18.06
C ALA A 65 0.28 11.56 17.66
N MET A 66 -0.22 11.13 16.50
CA MET A 66 0.05 9.79 15.98
C MET A 66 1.56 9.56 15.83
N ARG A 67 2.28 10.49 15.21
CA ARG A 67 3.75 10.39 15.04
C ARG A 67 4.46 10.32 16.39
N GLN A 68 4.09 11.15 17.35
CA GLN A 68 4.71 11.18 18.68
C GLN A 68 4.43 9.91 19.49
N GLU A 69 3.19 9.46 19.53
CA GLU A 69 2.77 8.38 20.43
C GLU A 69 2.98 6.97 19.85
N LEU A 70 2.96 6.81 18.51
CA LEU A 70 3.23 5.51 17.89
C LEU A 70 4.73 5.23 17.75
N THR A 71 5.60 6.25 17.68
CA THR A 71 7.06 6.05 17.55
C THR A 71 7.63 5.05 18.56
N PRO A 72 7.38 5.16 19.88
CA PRO A 72 7.91 4.20 20.86
C PRO A 72 7.30 2.80 20.75
N LEU A 73 6.21 2.62 20.01
CA LEU A 73 5.49 1.35 19.85
C LEU A 73 5.86 0.61 18.55
N LEU A 74 6.59 1.24 17.64
CA LEU A 74 6.85 0.67 16.30
C LEU A 74 7.58 -0.68 16.34
N ALA A 75 8.55 -0.85 17.26
CA ALA A 75 9.26 -2.12 17.42
C ALA A 75 8.33 -3.24 17.90
N THR A 76 7.48 -2.94 18.88
CA THR A 76 6.49 -3.90 19.40
C THR A 76 5.46 -4.26 18.34
N LEU A 77 4.96 -3.29 17.58
CA LEU A 77 4.01 -3.53 16.47
C LEU A 77 4.64 -4.38 15.36
N ALA A 78 5.91 -4.15 15.04
CA ALA A 78 6.65 -4.93 14.05
C ALA A 78 6.81 -6.40 14.49
N GLU A 79 7.20 -6.63 15.74
CA GLU A 79 7.35 -7.96 16.30
C GLU A 79 6.00 -8.70 16.43
N GLU A 80 4.96 -8.04 16.92
CA GLU A 80 3.59 -8.60 16.99
C GLU A 80 3.06 -8.94 15.59
N SER A 81 3.29 -8.07 14.59
CA SER A 81 2.90 -8.31 13.20
C SER A 81 3.62 -9.53 12.61
N ALA A 82 4.95 -9.61 12.78
CA ALA A 82 5.72 -10.76 12.30
C ALA A 82 5.28 -12.08 12.96
N ASN A 83 5.06 -12.06 14.27
CA ASN A 83 4.66 -13.23 15.04
C ASN A 83 3.23 -13.69 14.71
N GLU A 84 2.28 -12.78 14.54
CA GLU A 84 0.88 -13.13 14.26
C GLU A 84 0.70 -13.63 12.83
N THR A 85 1.33 -12.96 11.87
CA THR A 85 1.21 -13.32 10.45
C THR A 85 2.14 -14.47 10.05
N GLU A 86 3.17 -14.71 10.85
CA GLU A 86 4.28 -15.61 10.53
C GLU A 86 4.97 -15.26 9.20
N MET A 87 4.93 -13.99 8.80
CA MET A 87 5.47 -13.47 7.54
C MET A 87 6.47 -12.36 7.79
N GLY A 88 7.57 -12.37 7.03
CA GLY A 88 8.61 -11.35 7.10
C GLY A 88 9.46 -11.43 8.36
N ASN A 89 10.13 -10.33 8.67
CA ASN A 89 10.96 -10.20 9.87
C ASN A 89 10.70 -8.87 10.59
N LYS A 90 10.96 -8.85 11.90
CA LYS A 90 10.63 -7.70 12.75
C LYS A 90 11.49 -6.47 12.45
N GLU A 91 12.73 -6.66 12.03
CA GLU A 91 13.67 -5.58 11.72
C GLU A 91 13.17 -4.76 10.52
N ASP A 92 12.83 -5.43 9.42
CA ASP A 92 12.33 -4.78 8.22
C ASP A 92 10.90 -4.23 8.41
N LYS A 93 10.04 -4.94 9.16
CA LYS A 93 8.72 -4.41 9.53
C LYS A 93 8.81 -3.15 10.37
N PHE A 94 9.81 -3.04 11.25
CA PHE A 94 10.08 -1.81 11.98
C PHE A 94 10.43 -0.66 11.03
N LEU A 95 11.31 -0.89 10.05
CA LEU A 95 11.68 0.11 9.05
C LEU A 95 10.48 0.57 8.23
N LYS A 96 9.62 -0.37 7.81
CA LYS A 96 8.38 -0.07 7.08
C LYS A 96 7.39 0.73 7.94
N ASN A 97 7.15 0.33 9.18
CA ASN A 97 6.30 1.06 10.11
C ASN A 97 6.82 2.49 10.33
N LYS A 98 8.14 2.62 10.50
CA LYS A 98 8.79 3.93 10.66
C LYS A 98 8.60 4.79 9.41
N ALA A 99 8.84 4.26 8.22
CA ALA A 99 8.60 4.97 6.98
C ALA A 99 7.13 5.39 6.82
N ALA A 100 6.18 4.48 7.12
CA ALA A 100 4.75 4.79 7.10
C ALA A 100 4.38 5.93 8.05
N LEU A 101 4.97 5.96 9.24
CA LEU A 101 4.65 6.98 10.23
C LEU A 101 5.29 8.34 9.93
N ASP A 102 6.57 8.34 9.56
CA ASP A 102 7.36 9.56 9.41
C ASP A 102 7.14 10.24 8.05
N ASN A 103 7.05 9.44 6.97
CA ASN A 103 7.10 9.93 5.59
C ASN A 103 5.75 9.93 4.88
N THR A 104 4.65 9.49 5.52
CA THR A 104 3.30 9.67 4.94
C THR A 104 2.91 11.14 5.04
N PRO A 105 2.55 11.81 3.92
CA PRO A 105 2.13 13.20 3.96
C PRO A 105 0.81 13.37 4.71
N GLY A 106 0.76 14.43 5.53
CA GLY A 106 -0.44 14.84 6.25
C GLY A 106 -1.21 15.94 5.51
N VAL A 107 -1.65 16.96 6.26
CA VAL A 107 -2.43 18.08 5.71
C VAL A 107 -1.63 18.96 4.75
N GLU A 108 -0.31 18.92 4.81
CA GLU A 108 0.60 19.64 3.90
C GLU A 108 0.46 19.18 2.44
N ASP A 109 -0.08 18.01 2.19
CA ASP A 109 -0.38 17.53 0.84
C ASP A 109 -1.64 18.19 0.22
N LEU A 110 -2.49 18.78 1.04
CA LEU A 110 -3.78 19.37 0.64
C LEU A 110 -3.64 20.87 0.33
N THR A 111 -2.74 21.20 -0.60
CA THR A 111 -2.44 22.60 -0.94
C THR A 111 -3.57 23.26 -1.71
N THR A 112 -4.00 24.47 -1.26
CA THR A 112 -4.92 25.30 -2.00
C THR A 112 -4.23 25.94 -3.21
N THR A 113 -4.88 25.92 -4.37
CA THR A 113 -4.43 26.63 -5.57
C THR A 113 -5.40 27.74 -5.90
N ALA A 114 -4.90 28.95 -6.13
CA ALA A 114 -5.69 30.09 -6.53
C ALA A 114 -5.28 30.60 -7.92
N LEU A 115 -6.26 30.89 -8.76
CA LEU A 115 -6.08 31.57 -10.05
C LEU A 115 -6.88 32.85 -10.05
N THR A 116 -6.27 33.98 -10.42
CA THR A 116 -6.91 35.29 -10.50
C THR A 116 -6.73 35.89 -11.90
N GLY A 117 -7.71 36.71 -12.30
CA GLY A 117 -7.70 37.38 -13.60
C GLY A 117 -8.80 38.48 -13.62
N ASP A 118 -9.00 39.09 -14.79
CA ASP A 118 -9.98 40.14 -14.98
C ASP A 118 -11.41 39.66 -14.72
N GLY A 119 -11.70 38.36 -14.96
CA GLY A 119 -13.01 37.77 -14.70
C GLY A 119 -13.29 37.42 -13.23
N GLY A 120 -12.29 37.54 -12.33
CA GLY A 120 -12.43 37.24 -10.92
C GLY A 120 -11.37 36.28 -10.38
N MET A 121 -11.76 35.39 -9.46
CA MET A 121 -10.87 34.42 -8.81
C MET A 121 -11.50 33.02 -8.76
N VAL A 122 -10.68 32.01 -8.86
CA VAL A 122 -11.07 30.64 -8.54
C VAL A 122 -10.11 30.03 -7.53
N LEU A 123 -10.67 29.36 -6.53
CA LEU A 123 -9.94 28.52 -5.58
C LEU A 123 -10.18 27.04 -5.89
N PHE A 124 -9.12 26.25 -5.83
CA PHE A 124 -9.20 24.79 -5.82
C PHE A 124 -8.76 24.28 -4.45
N GLU A 125 -9.64 23.58 -3.78
CA GLU A 125 -9.43 23.02 -2.45
C GLU A 125 -9.89 21.56 -2.40
N TYR A 126 -9.40 20.84 -1.40
CA TYR A 126 -9.72 19.44 -1.17
C TYR A 126 -10.76 19.27 -0.07
N SER A 127 -11.79 18.46 -0.32
CA SER A 127 -12.85 18.12 0.64
C SER A 127 -12.92 16.61 0.85
N PRO A 128 -13.30 16.15 2.06
CA PRO A 128 -13.42 14.71 2.33
C PRO A 128 -14.51 14.04 1.49
N PHE A 129 -14.38 12.72 1.34
CA PHE A 129 -15.41 11.90 0.73
C PHE A 129 -16.51 11.48 1.71
N GLY A 130 -16.14 11.13 2.94
CA GLY A 130 -17.05 10.59 3.94
C GLY A 130 -16.40 9.46 4.75
N VAL A 131 -17.12 8.36 4.93
CA VAL A 131 -16.55 7.12 5.50
C VAL A 131 -15.81 6.37 4.41
N ILE A 132 -14.54 6.07 4.63
CA ILE A 132 -13.73 5.25 3.72
C ILE A 132 -13.65 3.82 4.28
N GLY A 133 -14.03 2.83 3.47
CA GLY A 133 -13.78 1.42 3.77
C GLY A 133 -12.38 1.04 3.32
N SER A 134 -11.48 0.75 4.26
CA SER A 134 -10.08 0.45 3.99
C SER A 134 -9.77 -1.02 4.26
N VAL A 135 -9.44 -1.79 3.23
CA VAL A 135 -8.96 -3.17 3.34
C VAL A 135 -7.45 -3.17 3.54
N ALA A 136 -6.99 -3.81 4.62
CA ALA A 136 -5.57 -3.96 4.94
C ALA A 136 -5.12 -5.42 4.79
N PRO A 137 -3.98 -5.69 4.12
CA PRO A 137 -3.48 -7.04 3.85
C PRO A 137 -2.79 -7.65 5.07
N SER A 138 -2.49 -8.95 5.02
CA SER A 138 -1.64 -9.63 6.02
C SER A 138 -0.14 -9.40 5.81
N THR A 139 0.27 -9.03 4.61
CA THR A 139 1.69 -8.82 4.27
C THR A 139 2.26 -7.54 4.88
N ASN A 140 1.44 -6.47 4.95
CA ASN A 140 1.82 -5.15 5.50
C ASN A 140 0.68 -4.57 6.34
N PRO A 141 0.24 -5.23 7.43
CA PRO A 141 -0.97 -4.83 8.14
C PRO A 141 -0.81 -3.52 8.89
N THR A 142 0.23 -3.37 9.68
CA THR A 142 0.47 -2.18 10.51
C THR A 142 0.87 -0.98 9.67
N GLU A 143 1.71 -1.18 8.68
CA GLU A 143 2.17 -0.16 7.75
C GLU A 143 1.01 0.47 6.97
N THR A 144 0.12 -0.38 6.44
CA THR A 144 -1.07 0.07 5.69
C THR A 144 -2.05 0.83 6.60
N ILE A 145 -2.28 0.35 7.82
CA ILE A 145 -3.16 1.03 8.78
C ILE A 145 -2.60 2.40 9.17
N ILE A 146 -1.30 2.52 9.46
CA ILE A 146 -0.65 3.80 9.78
C ILE A 146 -0.75 4.75 8.59
N ASN A 147 -0.31 4.32 7.42
CA ASN A 147 -0.29 5.12 6.18
C ASN A 147 -1.68 5.64 5.81
N ASN A 148 -2.66 4.74 5.75
CA ASN A 148 -4.03 5.09 5.38
C ASN A 148 -4.71 5.95 6.46
N SER A 149 -4.43 5.72 7.75
CA SER A 149 -4.97 6.58 8.82
C SER A 149 -4.48 8.02 8.69
N ILE A 150 -3.17 8.23 8.48
CA ILE A 150 -2.61 9.57 8.28
C ILE A 150 -3.25 10.24 7.07
N SER A 151 -3.23 9.57 5.91
CA SER A 151 -3.73 10.14 4.65
C SER A 151 -5.24 10.45 4.70
N MET A 152 -6.04 9.53 5.23
CA MET A 152 -7.51 9.66 5.24
C MET A 152 -7.99 10.65 6.31
N LEU A 153 -7.37 10.67 7.50
CA LEU A 153 -7.68 11.65 8.55
C LEU A 153 -7.22 13.05 8.15
N ALA A 154 -6.06 13.21 7.50
CA ALA A 154 -5.63 14.49 6.94
C ALA A 154 -6.64 15.05 5.94
N ALA A 155 -7.16 14.19 5.07
CA ALA A 155 -8.20 14.54 4.10
C ALA A 155 -9.56 14.86 4.76
N GLY A 156 -9.76 14.55 6.05
CA GLY A 156 -10.98 14.86 6.80
C GLY A 156 -12.03 13.77 6.77
N ASN A 157 -11.69 12.55 6.38
CA ASN A 157 -12.58 11.39 6.37
C ASN A 157 -12.60 10.69 7.73
N SER A 158 -13.63 9.86 7.97
CA SER A 158 -13.57 8.76 8.93
C SER A 158 -13.28 7.45 8.22
N ILE A 159 -12.85 6.45 8.96
CA ILE A 159 -12.31 5.21 8.38
C ILE A 159 -12.95 3.99 9.03
N TYR A 160 -13.44 3.07 8.21
CA TYR A 160 -13.71 1.71 8.62
C TYR A 160 -12.61 0.81 8.07
N PHE A 161 -11.79 0.23 8.94
CA PHE A 161 -10.80 -0.77 8.53
C PHE A 161 -11.39 -2.16 8.48
N SER A 162 -11.03 -2.89 7.42
CA SER A 162 -11.28 -4.31 7.24
C SER A 162 -9.93 -5.04 7.16
N PRO A 163 -9.32 -5.36 8.32
CA PRO A 163 -8.02 -6.05 8.34
C PRO A 163 -8.15 -7.50 7.91
N HIS A 164 -7.07 -8.05 7.36
CA HIS A 164 -7.00 -9.47 7.03
C HIS A 164 -7.11 -10.32 8.31
N PRO A 165 -7.91 -11.43 8.32
CA PRO A 165 -8.06 -12.28 9.51
C PRO A 165 -6.74 -12.79 10.11
N GLY A 166 -5.73 -13.06 9.26
CA GLY A 166 -4.40 -13.49 9.69
C GLY A 166 -3.54 -12.42 10.35
N ALA A 167 -4.03 -11.16 10.46
CA ALA A 167 -3.36 -10.05 11.16
C ALA A 167 -4.32 -9.31 12.10
N LYS A 168 -5.33 -10.05 12.61
CA LYS A 168 -6.44 -9.51 13.40
C LYS A 168 -5.97 -8.78 14.66
N LYS A 169 -5.16 -9.45 15.50
CA LYS A 169 -4.82 -8.94 16.84
C LYS A 169 -4.02 -7.65 16.78
N VAL A 170 -2.96 -7.63 15.97
CA VAL A 170 -2.10 -6.45 15.80
C VAL A 170 -2.86 -5.30 15.16
N SER A 171 -3.74 -5.59 14.19
CA SER A 171 -4.57 -4.59 13.53
C SER A 171 -5.59 -3.95 14.46
N LEU A 172 -6.35 -4.75 15.22
CA LEU A 172 -7.31 -4.26 16.21
C LEU A 172 -6.65 -3.39 17.30
N LYS A 173 -5.48 -3.83 17.80
CA LYS A 173 -4.69 -3.06 18.74
C LYS A 173 -4.30 -1.70 18.18
N LEU A 174 -3.75 -1.66 16.98
CA LEU A 174 -3.30 -0.42 16.34
C LEU A 174 -4.47 0.52 16.02
N ILE A 175 -5.57 0.01 15.48
CA ILE A 175 -6.80 0.78 15.21
C ILE A 175 -7.32 1.42 16.50
N SER A 176 -7.37 0.67 17.60
CA SER A 176 -7.81 1.17 18.91
C SER A 176 -6.88 2.27 19.45
N LEU A 177 -5.57 2.13 19.25
CA LEU A 177 -4.59 3.16 19.65
C LEU A 177 -4.81 4.45 18.83
N ILE A 178 -4.94 4.34 17.51
CA ILE A 178 -5.14 5.50 16.63
C ILE A 178 -6.47 6.20 16.94
N GLU A 179 -7.55 5.45 17.16
CA GLU A 179 -8.86 6.01 17.57
C GLU A 179 -8.74 6.80 18.90
N GLU A 180 -8.02 6.28 19.87
CA GLU A 180 -7.84 6.97 21.15
C GLU A 180 -7.02 8.24 21.02
N ILE A 181 -5.96 8.22 20.19
CA ILE A 181 -5.15 9.39 19.89
C ILE A 181 -6.02 10.46 19.21
N ALA A 182 -6.77 10.07 18.19
CA ALA A 182 -7.66 10.98 17.46
C ALA A 182 -8.70 11.60 18.38
N PHE A 183 -9.34 10.78 19.24
CA PHE A 183 -10.33 11.27 20.23
C PHE A 183 -9.75 12.30 21.19
N ARG A 184 -8.57 12.05 21.76
CA ARG A 184 -7.95 13.02 22.69
C ARG A 184 -7.63 14.35 22.00
N CYS A 185 -7.32 14.34 20.70
CA CYS A 185 -7.01 15.56 19.96
C CYS A 185 -8.25 16.37 19.55
N CYS A 186 -9.37 15.72 19.25
CA CYS A 186 -10.53 16.42 18.67
C CYS A 186 -11.85 16.23 19.43
N GLY A 187 -11.92 15.37 20.45
CA GLY A 187 -13.13 15.08 21.21
C GLY A 187 -14.22 14.33 20.41
N ILE A 188 -13.87 13.74 19.25
CA ILE A 188 -14.80 12.99 18.41
C ILE A 188 -14.43 11.51 18.44
N ARG A 189 -15.33 10.69 18.96
CA ARG A 189 -15.18 9.21 18.95
C ARG A 189 -15.56 8.63 17.61
N ASN A 190 -15.00 7.47 17.31
CA ASN A 190 -15.32 6.62 16.16
C ASN A 190 -14.88 7.20 14.81
N LEU A 191 -13.78 7.97 14.79
CA LEU A 191 -13.15 8.39 13.55
C LEU A 191 -12.46 7.23 12.84
N VAL A 192 -11.94 6.27 13.61
CA VAL A 192 -11.28 5.07 13.09
C VAL A 192 -11.90 3.86 13.75
N VAL A 193 -12.58 3.03 12.96
CA VAL A 193 -13.36 1.92 13.49
C VAL A 193 -13.10 0.60 12.75
N THR A 194 -13.46 -0.50 13.38
CA THR A 194 -13.45 -1.85 12.82
C THR A 194 -14.43 -2.75 13.58
N VAL A 195 -14.53 -4.02 13.17
CA VAL A 195 -15.25 -5.06 13.92
C VAL A 195 -14.31 -5.98 14.66
N ALA A 196 -14.81 -6.56 15.78
CA ALA A 196 -14.04 -7.49 16.60
C ALA A 196 -13.63 -8.76 15.86
N GLU A 197 -14.47 -9.22 14.92
CA GLU A 197 -14.24 -10.39 14.07
C GLU A 197 -14.20 -10.00 12.60
N PRO A 198 -13.01 -9.60 12.06
CA PRO A 198 -12.87 -9.31 10.64
C PRO A 198 -12.89 -10.61 9.84
N THR A 199 -13.93 -10.78 9.03
CA THR A 199 -14.11 -11.91 8.13
C THR A 199 -14.27 -11.46 6.69
N PHE A 200 -14.25 -12.39 5.75
CA PHE A 200 -14.53 -12.10 4.35
C PHE A 200 -15.95 -11.55 4.17
N GLU A 201 -16.93 -12.12 4.87
CA GLU A 201 -18.32 -11.67 4.87
C GLU A 201 -18.48 -10.25 5.43
N ALA A 202 -17.74 -9.92 6.50
CA ALA A 202 -17.70 -8.56 7.05
C ALA A 202 -17.13 -7.56 6.02
N THR A 203 -16.13 -7.98 5.24
CA THR A 203 -15.56 -7.18 4.16
C THR A 203 -16.59 -6.96 3.03
N GLN A 204 -17.33 -7.99 2.64
CA GLN A 204 -18.40 -7.86 1.66
C GLN A 204 -19.52 -6.93 2.14
N GLN A 205 -19.95 -7.06 3.41
CA GLN A 205 -20.94 -6.18 4.01
C GLN A 205 -20.47 -4.71 4.00
N MET A 206 -19.20 -4.46 4.35
CA MET A 206 -18.59 -3.13 4.27
C MET A 206 -18.62 -2.58 2.84
N MET A 207 -18.20 -3.37 1.85
CA MET A 207 -18.19 -2.95 0.44
C MET A 207 -19.58 -2.59 -0.08
N ALA A 208 -20.60 -3.30 0.37
CA ALA A 208 -22.00 -3.06 -0.03
C ALA A 208 -22.68 -1.93 0.77
N HIS A 209 -22.13 -1.53 1.91
CA HIS A 209 -22.82 -0.60 2.82
C HIS A 209 -23.00 0.80 2.22
N PRO A 210 -24.22 1.39 2.25
CA PRO A 210 -24.53 2.64 1.53
C PRO A 210 -23.77 3.86 2.05
N ARG A 211 -23.35 3.88 3.33
CA ARG A 211 -22.58 4.98 3.92
C ARG A 211 -21.10 4.93 3.65
N ILE A 212 -20.55 3.86 3.07
CA ILE A 212 -19.19 3.83 2.56
C ILE A 212 -19.13 4.65 1.27
N ALA A 213 -18.38 5.72 1.29
CA ALA A 213 -18.24 6.64 0.17
C ALA A 213 -17.17 6.22 -0.84
N VAL A 214 -16.07 5.63 -0.35
CA VAL A 214 -14.93 5.18 -1.15
C VAL A 214 -14.39 3.88 -0.55
N LEU A 215 -13.91 2.99 -1.40
CA LEU A 215 -13.16 1.81 -1.00
C LEU A 215 -11.67 2.04 -1.29
N ALA A 216 -10.83 1.90 -0.28
CA ALA A 216 -9.38 1.82 -0.40
C ALA A 216 -8.96 0.37 -0.15
N ILE A 217 -8.52 -0.32 -1.19
CA ILE A 217 -8.27 -1.76 -1.12
C ILE A 217 -6.80 -2.03 -1.37
N THR A 218 -6.10 -2.55 -0.37
CA THR A 218 -4.75 -3.10 -0.53
C THR A 218 -4.82 -4.60 -0.34
N GLY A 219 -4.59 -5.36 -1.41
CA GLY A 219 -4.72 -6.81 -1.36
C GLY A 219 -4.61 -7.49 -2.72
N GLY A 220 -4.76 -8.80 -2.75
CA GLY A 220 -4.66 -9.58 -3.98
C GLY A 220 -5.73 -9.24 -5.03
N PRO A 221 -5.55 -9.72 -6.29
CA PRO A 221 -6.44 -9.37 -7.41
C PRO A 221 -7.92 -9.65 -7.17
N GLY A 222 -8.24 -10.71 -6.43
CA GLY A 222 -9.63 -11.12 -6.16
C GLY A 222 -10.41 -10.11 -5.34
N ILE A 223 -9.81 -9.55 -4.27
CA ILE A 223 -10.47 -8.56 -3.41
C ILE A 223 -10.59 -7.21 -4.12
N VAL A 224 -9.59 -6.83 -4.92
CA VAL A 224 -9.64 -5.62 -5.76
C VAL A 224 -10.77 -5.74 -6.80
N ALA A 225 -10.85 -6.87 -7.50
CA ALA A 225 -11.91 -7.13 -8.48
C ALA A 225 -13.31 -7.11 -7.85
N MET A 226 -13.46 -7.60 -6.61
CA MET A 226 -14.71 -7.50 -5.86
C MET A 226 -15.07 -6.05 -5.57
N GLY A 227 -14.13 -5.25 -5.10
CA GLY A 227 -14.34 -3.82 -4.88
C GLY A 227 -14.76 -3.08 -6.15
N MET A 228 -14.10 -3.35 -7.27
CA MET A 228 -14.44 -2.74 -8.57
C MET A 228 -15.89 -3.05 -9.00
N LYS A 229 -16.43 -4.21 -8.62
CA LYS A 229 -17.82 -4.59 -8.92
C LYS A 229 -18.85 -3.96 -7.98
N SER A 230 -18.43 -3.29 -6.90
CA SER A 230 -19.33 -2.71 -5.90
C SER A 230 -20.13 -1.50 -6.40
N GLY A 231 -19.77 -0.91 -7.53
CA GLY A 231 -20.34 0.34 -8.05
C GLY A 231 -19.90 1.61 -7.32
N LYS A 232 -19.00 1.50 -6.33
CA LYS A 232 -18.42 2.62 -5.60
C LYS A 232 -17.14 3.13 -6.27
N LYS A 233 -16.66 4.32 -5.87
CA LYS A 233 -15.29 4.73 -6.16
C LYS A 233 -14.35 3.78 -5.42
N VAL A 234 -13.39 3.22 -6.16
CA VAL A 234 -12.35 2.33 -5.65
C VAL A 234 -10.99 2.97 -5.89
N ILE A 235 -10.14 2.91 -4.88
CA ILE A 235 -8.71 3.15 -4.93
C ILE A 235 -8.08 1.79 -4.64
N GLY A 236 -7.70 1.08 -5.69
CA GLY A 236 -7.32 -0.33 -5.61
C GLY A 236 -5.83 -0.54 -5.83
N ALA A 237 -5.15 -1.07 -4.81
CA ALA A 237 -3.76 -1.51 -4.87
C ALA A 237 -3.73 -3.04 -5.03
N GLY A 238 -3.22 -3.48 -6.16
CA GLY A 238 -3.17 -4.89 -6.57
C GLY A 238 -1.79 -5.52 -6.45
N ALA A 239 -1.60 -6.61 -7.17
CA ALA A 239 -0.33 -7.32 -7.28
C ALA A 239 0.70 -6.52 -8.11
N GLY A 240 1.98 -6.83 -7.92
CA GLY A 240 3.07 -6.35 -8.74
C GLY A 240 4.08 -7.45 -9.03
N ASN A 241 4.64 -7.46 -10.24
CA ASN A 241 5.76 -8.35 -10.59
C ASN A 241 6.96 -7.53 -11.07
N PRO A 242 7.64 -6.78 -10.17
CA PRO A 242 8.67 -5.82 -10.53
C PRO A 242 9.89 -6.43 -11.20
N PRO A 243 10.18 -6.13 -12.49
CA PRO A 243 11.43 -6.50 -13.12
C PRO A 243 12.58 -5.59 -12.67
N CYS A 244 13.76 -6.17 -12.48
CA CYS A 244 15.00 -5.46 -12.27
C CYS A 244 15.92 -5.67 -13.48
N ILE A 245 16.27 -4.62 -14.20
CA ILE A 245 17.16 -4.67 -15.36
C ILE A 245 18.58 -4.26 -14.94
N VAL A 246 19.59 -5.02 -15.38
CA VAL A 246 21.00 -4.66 -15.24
C VAL A 246 21.66 -4.73 -16.60
N ASP A 247 22.11 -3.60 -17.13
CA ASP A 247 22.86 -3.54 -18.37
C ASP A 247 24.39 -3.56 -18.16
N GLU A 248 25.13 -3.64 -19.24
CA GLU A 248 26.59 -3.76 -19.23
C GLU A 248 27.30 -2.48 -18.73
N THR A 249 26.59 -1.37 -18.59
CA THR A 249 27.16 -0.10 -18.07
C THR A 249 26.99 0.06 -16.56
N ALA A 250 26.28 -0.85 -15.90
CA ALA A 250 25.98 -0.75 -14.48
C ALA A 250 27.25 -0.86 -13.61
N ASP A 251 27.25 -0.16 -12.49
CA ASP A 251 28.18 -0.45 -11.38
C ASP A 251 27.74 -1.75 -10.72
N LEU A 252 28.43 -2.85 -11.04
CA LEU A 252 28.00 -4.19 -10.64
C LEU A 252 28.10 -4.43 -9.14
N VAL A 253 29.00 -3.77 -8.42
CA VAL A 253 29.13 -3.90 -6.96
C VAL A 253 27.93 -3.25 -6.30
N LYS A 254 27.66 -1.99 -6.66
CA LYS A 254 26.50 -1.27 -6.16
C LYS A 254 25.17 -1.95 -6.56
N ALA A 255 25.03 -2.37 -7.82
CA ALA A 255 23.85 -3.07 -8.30
C ALA A 255 23.58 -4.36 -7.51
N ALA A 256 24.62 -5.15 -7.25
CA ALA A 256 24.50 -6.38 -6.46
C ALA A 256 24.03 -6.10 -5.03
N GLU A 257 24.62 -5.10 -4.36
CA GLU A 257 24.22 -4.69 -3.01
C GLU A 257 22.76 -4.22 -2.96
N ASP A 258 22.38 -3.31 -3.87
CA ASP A 258 21.02 -2.75 -3.95
C ASP A 258 19.98 -3.84 -4.22
N ILE A 259 20.26 -4.74 -5.17
CA ILE A 259 19.34 -5.85 -5.53
C ILE A 259 19.18 -6.81 -4.34
N ILE A 260 20.27 -7.16 -3.66
CA ILE A 260 20.18 -8.02 -2.47
C ILE A 260 19.35 -7.32 -1.37
N ASN A 261 19.62 -6.04 -1.13
CA ASN A 261 18.89 -5.27 -0.13
C ASN A 261 17.40 -5.16 -0.46
N GLY A 262 17.04 -4.86 -1.72
CA GLY A 262 15.66 -4.73 -2.16
C GLY A 262 14.91 -6.06 -2.20
N ALA A 263 15.49 -7.09 -2.84
CA ALA A 263 14.84 -8.38 -3.01
C ALA A 263 14.75 -9.21 -1.71
N SER A 264 15.64 -8.99 -0.73
CA SER A 264 15.56 -9.66 0.57
C SER A 264 14.71 -8.93 1.61
N PHE A 265 14.33 -7.68 1.35
CA PHE A 265 13.61 -6.83 2.29
C PHE A 265 12.28 -7.46 2.71
N ASP A 266 12.12 -7.65 4.01
CA ASP A 266 10.98 -8.32 4.65
C ASP A 266 10.63 -9.65 3.99
N TYR A 267 11.64 -10.43 3.64
CA TYR A 267 11.53 -11.70 2.90
C TYR A 267 10.75 -11.58 1.59
N ASN A 268 10.95 -10.48 0.86
CA ASN A 268 10.31 -10.18 -0.42
C ASN A 268 8.78 -10.00 -0.37
N LEU A 269 8.22 -9.68 0.81
CA LEU A 269 6.78 -9.41 0.99
C LEU A 269 6.29 -8.13 0.32
N PRO A 270 7.06 -7.01 0.29
CA PRO A 270 6.58 -5.82 -0.38
C PRO A 270 6.35 -6.06 -1.87
N CYS A 271 5.20 -5.59 -2.38
CA CYS A 271 4.84 -5.70 -3.80
C CYS A 271 5.79 -4.92 -4.73
N ILE A 272 6.58 -3.99 -4.17
CA ILE A 272 7.60 -3.21 -4.91
C ILE A 272 8.94 -3.93 -5.04
N ALA A 273 9.18 -5.00 -4.25
CA ALA A 273 10.46 -5.72 -4.22
C ALA A 273 10.74 -6.38 -5.56
N GLU A 274 12.03 -6.46 -5.94
CA GLU A 274 12.48 -7.13 -7.15
C GLU A 274 11.97 -8.57 -7.19
N LYS A 275 11.23 -8.93 -8.25
CA LYS A 275 10.67 -10.28 -8.45
C LYS A 275 11.41 -11.07 -9.54
N SER A 276 12.08 -10.38 -10.44
CA SER A 276 12.93 -10.99 -11.46
C SER A 276 14.14 -10.11 -11.76
N LEU A 277 15.30 -10.71 -11.97
CA LEU A 277 16.52 -10.05 -12.39
C LEU A 277 16.81 -10.39 -13.85
N ILE A 278 16.75 -9.37 -14.71
CA ILE A 278 17.01 -9.48 -16.15
C ILE A 278 18.36 -8.81 -16.40
N VAL A 279 19.37 -9.60 -16.73
CA VAL A 279 20.75 -9.11 -16.83
C VAL A 279 21.35 -9.39 -18.20
N VAL A 280 22.05 -8.41 -18.76
CA VAL A 280 22.80 -8.58 -20.02
C VAL A 280 23.91 -9.58 -19.80
N GLU A 281 24.01 -10.58 -20.70
CA GLU A 281 24.89 -11.75 -20.55
C GLU A 281 26.34 -11.41 -20.31
N SER A 282 26.86 -10.33 -20.93
CA SER A 282 28.27 -9.89 -20.81
C SER A 282 28.69 -9.56 -19.37
N VAL A 283 27.74 -9.26 -18.47
CA VAL A 283 28.01 -8.89 -17.06
C VAL A 283 27.36 -9.85 -16.06
N ALA A 284 26.55 -10.80 -16.51
CA ALA A 284 25.72 -11.68 -15.67
C ALA A 284 26.55 -12.46 -14.64
N GLU A 285 27.62 -13.12 -15.05
CA GLU A 285 28.46 -13.93 -14.14
C GLU A 285 29.12 -13.09 -13.06
N ARG A 286 29.62 -11.91 -13.44
CA ARG A 286 30.25 -10.98 -12.50
C ARG A 286 29.23 -10.43 -11.51
N LEU A 287 28.02 -10.09 -11.96
CA LEU A 287 26.95 -9.65 -11.09
C LEU A 287 26.56 -10.73 -10.09
N VAL A 288 26.33 -11.97 -10.54
CA VAL A 288 26.00 -13.11 -9.65
C VAL A 288 27.09 -13.35 -8.61
N GLN A 289 28.37 -13.29 -8.99
CA GLN A 289 29.47 -13.39 -8.04
C GLN A 289 29.43 -12.27 -6.99
N GLN A 290 29.17 -11.03 -7.40
CA GLN A 290 29.02 -9.92 -6.44
C GLN A 290 27.81 -10.14 -5.51
N MET A 291 26.67 -10.58 -6.04
CA MET A 291 25.48 -10.88 -5.21
C MET A 291 25.77 -11.94 -4.15
N GLN A 292 26.60 -12.95 -4.45
CA GLN A 292 27.01 -13.97 -3.47
C GLN A 292 27.85 -13.34 -2.34
N THR A 293 28.68 -12.33 -2.61
CA THR A 293 29.44 -11.62 -1.56
C THR A 293 28.54 -10.85 -0.60
N PHE A 294 27.37 -10.39 -1.06
CA PHE A 294 26.34 -9.72 -0.26
C PHE A 294 25.31 -10.66 0.38
N GLY A 295 25.52 -11.99 0.26
CA GLY A 295 24.75 -13.01 0.99
C GLY A 295 23.69 -13.73 0.17
N ALA A 296 23.75 -13.68 -1.16
CA ALA A 296 22.93 -14.54 -2.00
C ALA A 296 23.47 -15.98 -2.02
N LEU A 297 22.58 -16.95 -2.07
CA LEU A 297 22.88 -18.37 -2.35
C LEU A 297 22.45 -18.69 -3.78
N LEU A 298 23.41 -18.99 -4.64
CA LEU A 298 23.12 -19.50 -5.99
C LEU A 298 22.76 -20.99 -5.91
N LEU A 299 21.54 -21.31 -6.30
CA LEU A 299 21.04 -22.68 -6.33
C LEU A 299 21.53 -23.45 -7.56
N SER A 300 21.75 -24.75 -7.39
CA SER A 300 21.93 -25.68 -8.51
C SER A 300 20.62 -25.83 -9.30
N PRO A 301 20.65 -26.24 -10.59
CA PRO A 301 19.43 -26.54 -11.33
C PRO A 301 18.51 -27.53 -10.61
N ALA A 302 19.10 -28.60 -10.05
CA ALA A 302 18.36 -29.65 -9.33
C ALA A 302 17.67 -29.10 -8.06
N ASP A 303 18.34 -28.21 -7.31
CA ASP A 303 17.75 -27.60 -6.12
C ASP A 303 16.74 -26.54 -6.48
N THR A 304 16.92 -25.83 -7.60
CA THR A 304 15.92 -24.90 -8.16
C THR A 304 14.62 -25.64 -8.48
N ASP A 305 14.70 -26.83 -9.10
CA ASP A 305 13.52 -27.65 -9.42
C ASP A 305 12.81 -28.16 -8.16
N LYS A 306 13.57 -28.63 -7.15
CA LYS A 306 12.97 -29.02 -5.85
C LYS A 306 12.26 -27.85 -5.19
N LEU A 307 12.92 -26.68 -5.14
CA LEU A 307 12.37 -25.50 -4.54
C LEU A 307 11.09 -25.03 -5.27
N ARG A 308 11.12 -25.06 -6.62
CA ARG A 308 9.94 -24.71 -7.44
C ARG A 308 8.77 -25.63 -7.15
N ALA A 309 8.99 -26.94 -7.08
CA ALA A 309 7.93 -27.90 -6.81
C ALA A 309 7.19 -27.65 -5.48
N VAL A 310 7.90 -27.14 -4.47
CA VAL A 310 7.33 -26.85 -3.15
C VAL A 310 6.78 -25.43 -3.03
N CYS A 311 7.48 -24.44 -3.60
CA CYS A 311 7.13 -23.04 -3.49
C CYS A 311 6.09 -22.58 -4.51
N LEU A 312 6.09 -23.17 -5.70
CA LEU A 312 5.19 -22.83 -6.81
C LEU A 312 4.47 -24.07 -7.36
N PRO A 313 3.74 -24.83 -6.53
CA PRO A 313 2.98 -25.99 -7.03
C PRO A 313 1.99 -25.51 -8.10
N GLU A 314 1.99 -26.21 -9.25
CA GLU A 314 1.16 -25.84 -10.41
C GLU A 314 1.35 -24.38 -10.89
N GLY A 315 2.53 -23.80 -10.64
CA GLY A 315 2.87 -22.41 -11.01
C GLY A 315 2.27 -21.34 -10.10
N GLN A 316 1.67 -21.70 -8.96
CA GLN A 316 1.06 -20.75 -8.03
C GLN A 316 1.82 -20.68 -6.70
N ALA A 317 1.93 -19.47 -6.14
CA ALA A 317 2.64 -19.29 -4.87
C ALA A 317 1.99 -20.08 -3.72
N ASN A 318 2.81 -20.93 -3.06
CA ASN A 318 2.40 -21.66 -1.88
C ASN A 318 2.22 -20.70 -0.69
N LYS A 319 0.98 -20.43 -0.30
CA LYS A 319 0.64 -19.48 0.77
C LYS A 319 1.33 -19.76 2.11
N LYS A 320 1.76 -21.01 2.37
CA LYS A 320 2.50 -21.39 3.59
C LYS A 320 3.95 -20.92 3.58
N LEU A 321 4.51 -20.64 2.40
CA LEU A 321 5.89 -20.20 2.22
C LEU A 321 6.03 -18.73 1.89
N VAL A 322 4.93 -18.04 1.60
CA VAL A 322 4.91 -16.57 1.42
C VAL A 322 5.50 -15.89 2.67
N GLY A 323 6.49 -15.03 2.47
CA GLY A 323 7.14 -14.28 3.54
C GLY A 323 7.97 -15.10 4.52
N LYS A 324 8.29 -16.35 4.20
CA LYS A 324 9.21 -17.18 5.02
C LYS A 324 10.66 -16.87 4.66
N SER A 325 11.56 -17.15 5.60
CA SER A 325 12.99 -16.95 5.39
C SER A 325 13.55 -17.91 4.32
N PRO A 326 14.69 -17.54 3.68
CA PRO A 326 15.37 -18.44 2.74
C PRO A 326 15.67 -19.81 3.35
N SER A 327 16.08 -19.86 4.61
CA SER A 327 16.36 -21.14 5.32
C SER A 327 15.11 -22.01 5.43
N ALA A 328 13.97 -21.44 5.82
CA ALA A 328 12.72 -22.19 5.91
C ALA A 328 12.24 -22.71 4.53
N MET A 329 12.50 -21.97 3.46
CA MET A 329 12.20 -22.42 2.11
C MET A 329 13.08 -23.61 1.69
N LEU A 330 14.40 -23.56 2.01
CA LEU A 330 15.33 -24.66 1.75
C LEU A 330 14.94 -25.91 2.53
N GLU A 331 14.63 -25.78 3.82
CA GLU A 331 14.16 -26.88 4.67
C GLU A 331 12.89 -27.54 4.10
N ALA A 332 11.91 -26.72 3.71
CA ALA A 332 10.66 -27.20 3.13
C ALA A 332 10.87 -27.99 1.82
N ALA A 333 11.92 -27.63 1.05
CA ALA A 333 12.29 -28.33 -0.19
C ALA A 333 13.27 -29.51 0.03
N GLY A 334 13.64 -29.82 1.28
CA GLY A 334 14.62 -30.85 1.58
C GLY A 334 16.03 -30.54 1.08
N ILE A 335 16.39 -29.27 1.02
CA ILE A 335 17.70 -28.78 0.60
C ILE A 335 18.50 -28.38 1.85
N ALA A 336 19.78 -28.73 1.89
CA ALA A 336 20.64 -28.43 3.02
C ALA A 336 20.80 -26.92 3.22
N VAL A 337 20.56 -26.46 4.43
CA VAL A 337 20.74 -25.05 4.81
C VAL A 337 22.23 -24.79 5.10
N PRO A 338 22.88 -23.81 4.46
CA PRO A 338 24.26 -23.44 4.75
C PRO A 338 24.44 -22.99 6.22
N ALA A 339 25.65 -23.17 6.77
CA ALA A 339 25.97 -22.73 8.14
C ALA A 339 25.73 -21.22 8.35
N LYS A 340 26.02 -20.39 7.32
CA LYS A 340 25.61 -18.99 7.28
C LYS A 340 24.29 -18.90 6.51
N ALA A 341 23.21 -18.52 7.18
CA ALA A 341 21.91 -18.33 6.56
C ALA A 341 21.99 -17.34 5.39
N PRO A 342 21.47 -17.71 4.20
CA PRO A 342 21.45 -16.78 3.07
C PRO A 342 20.43 -15.67 3.28
N ARG A 343 20.71 -14.48 2.73
CA ARG A 343 19.76 -13.37 2.71
C ARG A 343 18.72 -13.53 1.60
N LEU A 344 19.15 -14.10 0.48
CA LEU A 344 18.35 -14.26 -0.73
C LEU A 344 18.76 -15.54 -1.45
N LEU A 345 17.81 -16.28 -1.99
CA LEU A 345 18.06 -17.35 -2.93
C LEU A 345 18.07 -16.79 -4.35
N ILE A 346 18.99 -17.25 -5.19
CA ILE A 346 19.03 -16.87 -6.61
C ILE A 346 19.20 -18.12 -7.48
N ALA A 347 18.61 -18.14 -8.66
CA ALA A 347 18.79 -19.21 -9.63
C ALA A 347 18.82 -18.68 -11.06
N LEU A 348 19.69 -19.26 -11.89
CA LEU A 348 19.67 -19.02 -13.33
C LEU A 348 18.52 -19.80 -13.94
N VAL A 349 17.59 -19.11 -14.59
CA VAL A 349 16.39 -19.70 -15.17
C VAL A 349 16.08 -19.14 -16.56
N ASN A 350 15.16 -19.78 -17.28
CA ASN A 350 14.65 -19.26 -18.55
C ASN A 350 13.57 -18.19 -18.32
N ALA A 351 13.31 -17.40 -19.34
CA ALA A 351 12.36 -16.28 -19.30
C ALA A 351 10.88 -16.70 -19.10
N ASP A 352 10.55 -17.96 -19.36
CA ASP A 352 9.21 -18.55 -19.20
C ASP A 352 9.06 -19.35 -17.91
N ASP A 353 10.10 -19.37 -17.06
CA ASP A 353 10.04 -20.05 -15.76
C ASP A 353 8.94 -19.44 -14.86
N PRO A 354 8.15 -20.27 -14.15
CA PRO A 354 7.15 -19.77 -13.19
C PRO A 354 7.68 -18.79 -12.14
N TRP A 355 8.95 -18.90 -11.73
CA TRP A 355 9.59 -17.92 -10.86
C TRP A 355 9.66 -16.50 -11.47
N VAL A 356 9.72 -16.39 -12.81
CA VAL A 356 9.79 -15.11 -13.53
C VAL A 356 8.41 -14.55 -13.78
N THR A 357 7.44 -15.43 -14.10
CA THR A 357 6.11 -15.05 -14.59
C THR A 357 5.05 -14.93 -13.49
N SER A 358 5.40 -15.13 -12.22
CA SER A 358 4.45 -15.07 -11.10
C SER A 358 4.97 -14.21 -9.96
N GLU A 359 4.09 -13.41 -9.33
CA GLU A 359 4.39 -12.75 -8.05
C GLU A 359 4.43 -13.80 -6.95
N GLN A 360 5.64 -14.13 -6.44
CA GLN A 360 5.80 -15.21 -5.46
C GLN A 360 5.85 -14.74 -4.00
N LEU A 361 6.21 -13.48 -3.73
CA LEU A 361 6.35 -12.91 -2.37
C LEU A 361 7.22 -13.76 -1.44
N MET A 362 8.32 -14.27 -1.98
CA MET A 362 9.31 -15.12 -1.31
C MET A 362 10.73 -14.66 -1.65
N PRO A 363 11.72 -14.77 -0.74
CA PRO A 363 13.09 -14.31 -0.98
C PRO A 363 13.87 -15.26 -1.91
N MET A 364 13.34 -15.44 -3.11
CA MET A 364 13.91 -16.13 -4.25
C MET A 364 13.85 -15.24 -5.48
N LEU A 365 15.01 -14.89 -6.04
CA LEU A 365 15.12 -14.02 -7.20
C LEU A 365 15.60 -14.81 -8.42
N PRO A 366 14.75 -15.06 -9.42
CA PRO A 366 15.16 -15.68 -10.67
C PRO A 366 16.04 -14.73 -11.47
N VAL A 367 17.10 -15.24 -12.06
CA VAL A 367 18.06 -14.51 -12.88
C VAL A 367 17.96 -14.99 -14.32
N VAL A 368 17.57 -14.09 -15.21
CA VAL A 368 17.42 -14.36 -16.65
C VAL A 368 18.51 -13.60 -17.41
N LYS A 369 19.33 -14.33 -18.17
CA LYS A 369 20.34 -13.75 -19.07
C LYS A 369 19.70 -13.37 -20.39
N VAL A 370 20.07 -12.21 -20.92
CA VAL A 370 19.63 -11.70 -22.24
C VAL A 370 20.81 -11.16 -23.02
N SER A 371 20.68 -11.09 -24.35
CA SER A 371 21.78 -10.68 -25.24
C SER A 371 22.20 -9.22 -25.07
N ASP A 372 21.22 -8.33 -24.86
CA ASP A 372 21.39 -6.88 -24.88
C ASP A 372 20.29 -6.14 -24.12
N PHE A 373 20.40 -4.82 -24.04
CA PHE A 373 19.42 -3.97 -23.36
C PHE A 373 18.01 -4.02 -24.01
N ASP A 374 17.93 -4.11 -25.34
CA ASP A 374 16.62 -4.11 -26.01
C ASP A 374 15.85 -5.39 -25.69
N SER A 375 16.56 -6.52 -25.66
CA SER A 375 16.03 -7.80 -25.20
C SER A 375 15.63 -7.77 -23.72
N ALA A 376 16.43 -7.08 -22.86
CA ALA A 376 16.09 -6.90 -21.46
C ALA A 376 14.81 -6.09 -21.28
N LEU A 377 14.67 -5.00 -22.00
CA LEU A 377 13.49 -4.14 -21.95
C LEU A 377 12.23 -4.86 -22.45
N ALA A 378 12.35 -5.63 -23.54
CA ALA A 378 11.24 -6.41 -24.09
C ALA A 378 10.78 -7.49 -23.08
N LEU A 379 11.71 -8.19 -22.43
CA LEU A 379 11.37 -9.15 -21.39
C LEU A 379 10.76 -8.48 -20.14
N ALA A 380 11.29 -7.34 -19.71
CA ALA A 380 10.75 -6.58 -18.59
C ALA A 380 9.30 -6.17 -18.82
N LEU A 381 8.96 -5.71 -20.02
CA LEU A 381 7.57 -5.42 -20.43
C LEU A 381 6.67 -6.65 -20.34
N LYS A 382 7.18 -7.81 -20.77
CA LYS A 382 6.42 -9.07 -20.74
C LYS A 382 6.13 -9.52 -19.31
N VAL A 383 7.10 -9.44 -18.39
CA VAL A 383 6.95 -9.92 -17.01
C VAL A 383 6.22 -8.92 -16.12
N GLU A 384 6.23 -7.63 -16.48
CA GLU A 384 5.44 -6.58 -15.80
C GLU A 384 3.93 -6.71 -16.10
N GLU A 385 3.57 -7.33 -17.22
CA GLU A 385 2.20 -7.71 -17.62
C GLU A 385 1.18 -6.57 -17.66
N GLY A 386 1.62 -5.31 -17.75
CA GLY A 386 0.72 -4.14 -17.74
C GLY A 386 0.11 -3.86 -16.36
N LEU A 387 0.72 -4.34 -15.29
CA LEU A 387 0.35 -4.02 -13.91
C LEU A 387 0.70 -2.58 -13.55
N HIS A 388 1.64 -1.96 -14.26
CA HIS A 388 2.12 -0.59 -14.08
C HIS A 388 2.58 -0.30 -12.65
N HIS A 389 3.12 -1.33 -11.94
CA HIS A 389 3.41 -1.23 -10.53
C HIS A 389 4.79 -0.62 -10.26
N THR A 390 5.83 -1.37 -10.43
CA THR A 390 7.22 -0.97 -10.09
C THR A 390 8.19 -1.63 -11.06
N ALA A 391 9.24 -0.90 -11.42
CA ALA A 391 10.40 -1.46 -12.10
C ALA A 391 11.70 -0.82 -11.57
N ILE A 392 12.79 -1.57 -11.65
CA ILE A 392 14.11 -1.16 -11.21
C ILE A 392 15.10 -1.30 -12.36
N MET A 393 16.04 -0.39 -12.49
CA MET A 393 17.10 -0.51 -13.48
C MET A 393 18.43 0.02 -12.96
N HIS A 394 19.47 -0.77 -13.09
CA HIS A 394 20.86 -0.41 -12.84
C HIS A 394 21.61 -0.19 -14.16
N SER A 395 22.05 1.02 -14.39
CA SER A 395 22.75 1.45 -15.61
C SER A 395 23.44 2.80 -15.39
N GLN A 396 24.53 3.04 -16.06
CA GLN A 396 25.12 4.37 -16.19
C GLN A 396 24.73 5.09 -17.49
N ASN A 397 23.98 4.42 -18.36
CA ASN A 397 23.45 5.01 -19.59
C ASN A 397 22.14 5.73 -19.34
N VAL A 398 22.19 7.05 -19.18
CA VAL A 398 21.03 7.91 -18.91
C VAL A 398 19.92 7.77 -19.99
N SER A 399 20.31 7.61 -21.25
CA SER A 399 19.33 7.44 -22.35
C SER A 399 18.54 6.15 -22.21
N ARG A 400 19.19 5.03 -21.85
CA ARG A 400 18.55 3.75 -21.61
C ARG A 400 17.66 3.81 -20.35
N LEU A 401 18.11 4.43 -19.26
CA LEU A 401 17.30 4.64 -18.06
C LEU A 401 16.01 5.41 -18.36
N ASN A 402 16.11 6.46 -19.20
CA ASN A 402 14.94 7.24 -19.60
C ASN A 402 14.02 6.47 -20.55
N LEU A 403 14.58 5.70 -21.49
CA LEU A 403 13.80 4.86 -22.39
C LEU A 403 13.03 3.81 -21.62
N ALA A 404 13.68 3.08 -20.71
CA ALA A 404 13.03 2.06 -19.89
C ALA A 404 11.90 2.65 -19.03
N ALA A 405 12.13 3.77 -18.34
CA ALA A 405 11.11 4.44 -17.53
C ALA A 405 9.88 4.84 -18.35
N ARG A 406 10.08 5.38 -19.57
CA ARG A 406 8.98 5.77 -20.46
C ARG A 406 8.22 4.57 -21.03
N THR A 407 8.93 3.48 -21.31
CA THR A 407 8.36 2.30 -21.97
C THR A 407 7.58 1.43 -20.98
N LEU A 408 8.11 1.20 -19.79
CA LEU A 408 7.47 0.39 -18.74
C LEU A 408 6.27 1.07 -18.09
N GLN A 409 6.23 2.40 -18.04
CA GLN A 409 5.10 3.20 -17.53
C GLN A 409 4.64 2.78 -16.12
N THR A 410 5.57 2.32 -15.29
CA THR A 410 5.27 1.92 -13.91
C THR A 410 5.05 3.14 -13.01
N SER A 411 4.23 2.99 -11.98
CA SER A 411 3.99 4.03 -10.96
C SER A 411 5.26 4.38 -10.19
N ILE A 412 6.13 3.39 -10.00
CA ILE A 412 7.45 3.56 -9.38
C ILE A 412 8.51 3.05 -10.34
N PHE A 413 9.51 3.88 -10.64
CA PHE A 413 10.69 3.47 -11.40
C PHE A 413 11.95 3.87 -10.64
N VAL A 414 12.69 2.89 -10.14
CA VAL A 414 13.92 3.12 -9.37
C VAL A 414 15.14 3.00 -10.28
N LYS A 415 15.98 4.03 -10.27
CA LYS A 415 17.25 4.06 -11.00
C LYS A 415 18.42 3.94 -10.04
N ASN A 416 19.25 2.89 -10.20
CA ASN A 416 20.48 2.68 -9.42
C ASN A 416 20.28 2.72 -7.90
N GLY A 417 19.27 2.01 -7.42
CA GLY A 417 18.95 1.88 -6.00
C GLY A 417 18.08 0.65 -5.72
N PRO A 418 17.93 0.27 -4.46
CA PRO A 418 17.05 -0.82 -4.06
C PRO A 418 15.58 -0.43 -4.22
N SER A 419 14.72 -1.39 -4.50
CA SER A 419 13.28 -1.15 -4.75
C SER A 419 12.57 -0.35 -3.65
N TYR A 420 12.93 -0.54 -2.38
CA TYR A 420 12.31 0.18 -1.26
C TYR A 420 12.59 1.69 -1.25
N ALA A 421 13.60 2.17 -1.98
CA ALA A 421 13.81 3.60 -2.20
C ALA A 421 12.58 4.24 -2.89
N GLY A 422 11.87 3.46 -3.71
CA GLY A 422 10.65 3.90 -4.38
C GLY A 422 9.45 4.16 -3.46
N ILE A 423 9.52 3.73 -2.20
CA ILE A 423 8.53 4.06 -1.16
C ILE A 423 9.12 4.95 -0.05
N GLY A 424 10.22 5.66 -0.35
CA GLY A 424 10.81 6.64 0.56
C GLY A 424 11.68 6.04 1.69
N VAL A 425 12.01 4.76 1.66
CA VAL A 425 12.95 4.15 2.60
C VAL A 425 14.37 4.35 2.07
N GLY A 426 15.13 5.24 2.70
CA GLY A 426 16.49 5.57 2.25
C GLY A 426 16.55 6.29 0.90
N GLY A 427 15.43 6.82 0.42
CA GLY A 427 15.30 7.61 -0.81
C GLY A 427 14.46 8.87 -0.59
N GLU A 428 14.36 9.69 -1.62
CA GLU A 428 13.51 10.88 -1.62
C GLU A 428 12.04 10.52 -1.87
N GLY A 429 11.14 11.41 -1.47
CA GLY A 429 9.71 11.27 -1.68
C GLY A 429 8.96 10.75 -0.46
N PHE A 430 7.65 10.60 -0.62
CA PHE A 430 6.78 10.16 0.45
C PHE A 430 6.54 8.65 0.43
N THR A 431 6.14 8.11 1.58
CA THR A 431 5.79 6.71 1.72
C THR A 431 4.31 6.47 1.46
N THR A 432 4.02 5.39 0.73
CA THR A 432 2.67 4.83 0.60
C THR A 432 2.71 3.30 0.63
N PHE A 433 1.70 2.70 1.25
CA PHE A 433 1.45 1.25 1.25
C PHE A 433 0.17 0.88 0.48
N THR A 434 -0.45 1.87 -0.17
CA THR A 434 -1.57 1.67 -1.11
C THR A 434 -1.16 2.23 -2.48
N ILE A 435 -0.46 1.40 -3.27
CA ILE A 435 -0.01 1.76 -4.61
C ILE A 435 -1.11 1.35 -5.59
N ALA A 436 -1.96 2.31 -5.94
CA ALA A 436 -3.23 2.07 -6.62
C ALA A 436 -3.08 2.04 -8.16
N THR A 437 -2.37 1.04 -8.67
CA THR A 437 -2.11 0.88 -10.10
C THR A 437 -3.33 0.39 -10.89
N PRO A 438 -4.14 -0.58 -10.41
CA PRO A 438 -5.33 -1.01 -11.15
C PRO A 438 -6.36 0.10 -11.38
N THR A 439 -6.40 1.13 -10.53
CA THR A 439 -7.34 2.25 -10.64
C THR A 439 -6.69 3.55 -11.13
N GLY A 440 -5.36 3.55 -11.32
CA GLY A 440 -4.62 4.60 -11.97
C GLY A 440 -4.16 5.76 -11.07
N GLU A 441 -4.44 5.74 -9.76
CA GLU A 441 -3.95 6.75 -8.84
C GLU A 441 -2.44 6.63 -8.57
N GLY A 442 -1.85 5.44 -8.76
CA GLY A 442 -0.43 5.19 -8.48
C GLY A 442 -0.12 5.30 -6.99
N THR A 443 0.92 6.05 -6.64
CA THR A 443 1.30 6.30 -5.24
C THR A 443 0.30 7.24 -4.56
N THR A 444 -0.43 6.72 -3.55
CA THR A 444 -1.51 7.46 -2.87
C THR A 444 -0.99 8.33 -1.73
N SER A 445 -1.70 9.42 -1.46
CA SER A 445 -1.45 10.36 -0.37
C SER A 445 -2.76 10.99 0.10
N ALA A 446 -2.74 11.96 1.00
CA ALA A 446 -3.95 12.60 1.51
C ALA A 446 -4.86 13.16 0.39
N ARG A 447 -4.29 13.75 -0.67
CA ARG A 447 -5.07 14.27 -1.81
C ARG A 447 -5.82 13.19 -2.57
N THR A 448 -5.33 11.96 -2.59
CA THR A 448 -6.01 10.82 -3.24
C THR A 448 -7.33 10.48 -2.53
N PHE A 449 -7.38 10.68 -1.23
CA PHE A 449 -8.57 10.44 -0.39
C PHE A 449 -9.44 11.67 -0.20
N ALA A 450 -9.35 12.65 -1.12
CA ALA A 450 -10.14 13.88 -1.09
C ALA A 450 -10.70 14.21 -2.48
N ARG A 451 -11.77 15.02 -2.48
CA ARG A 451 -12.36 15.57 -3.70
C ARG A 451 -11.74 16.92 -3.98
N SER A 452 -11.19 17.13 -5.16
CA SER A 452 -10.87 18.47 -5.63
C SER A 452 -12.17 19.25 -5.88
N ARG A 453 -12.31 20.43 -5.25
CA ARG A 453 -13.47 21.30 -5.39
C ARG A 453 -13.05 22.67 -5.90
N ARG A 454 -13.95 23.29 -6.65
CA ARG A 454 -13.75 24.62 -7.19
C ARG A 454 -14.73 25.61 -6.54
N CYS A 455 -14.20 26.73 -6.00
CA CYS A 455 -14.97 27.87 -5.55
C CYS A 455 -14.65 29.06 -6.45
N VAL A 456 -15.67 29.69 -7.03
CA VAL A 456 -15.50 30.76 -8.03
C VAL A 456 -16.12 32.05 -7.48
N LEU A 457 -15.36 33.13 -7.56
CA LEU A 457 -15.84 34.52 -7.37
C LEU A 457 -15.71 35.22 -8.72
N THR A 458 -16.85 35.70 -9.25
CA THR A 458 -16.91 36.44 -10.52
C THR A 458 -16.90 37.94 -10.28
N ASN A 459 -16.29 38.69 -11.20
CA ASN A 459 -16.24 40.16 -11.20
C ASN A 459 -15.57 40.77 -9.96
N GLY A 460 -14.32 41.06 -10.05
CA GLY A 460 -13.50 41.63 -8.98
C GLY A 460 -12.53 40.64 -8.35
N PHE A 461 -11.93 41.07 -7.25
CA PHE A 461 -10.87 40.35 -6.54
C PHE A 461 -9.56 40.18 -7.37
N SER A 462 -9.28 41.12 -8.25
CA SER A 462 -7.97 41.33 -8.86
C SER A 462 -7.33 42.57 -8.25
N ILE A 463 -6.05 42.44 -7.88
CA ILE A 463 -5.26 43.55 -7.29
C ILE A 463 -4.18 44.07 -8.25
N ARG A 464 -4.23 43.66 -9.52
CA ARG A 464 -3.36 44.11 -10.60
C ARG A 464 -4.11 45.03 -11.56
#